data_922489950dcdddb958b50a3a641b954f
#
_entry.id   922489950dcdddb958b50a3a641b954f
#
_cell.length_a   1.000
_cell.length_b   1.000
_cell.length_c   1.000
_cell.angle_alpha   90.00
_cell.angle_beta   90.00
_cell.angle_gamma   90.00
#
_symmetry.space_group_name_H-M   'P 1'
#
loop_
_entity.id
_entity.type
_entity.pdbx_description
1 polymer ?
#
loop_
_entity_poly.entity_id
_entity_poly.type
_entity_poly.pdbx_seq_one_letter_code
_entity_poly.pdbx_strand_id
1 'polypeptide(L)'
;MADIKETKEFKETIVRSKRKNQIKELERCKAIYEEENTVKIDRTTKWGSPFAIGRDGSREEVMEKYRDYLRKRPDLLRAIPKELPGKVLVCWCWPDPCHGDILAYLANNPDRIEEFRQGKNPIKGKVQSTLGSFE
;
A
#
# COMPACT_ATOMS: atom_id res chain seq x y z
N MET A 1 0.98 25.50 14.95
CA MET A 1 2.10 24.64 15.01
C MET A 1 2.60 24.27 13.65
N ALA A 2 3.69 24.88 13.30
CA ALA A 2 4.30 24.58 12.01
C ALA A 2 4.65 23.11 11.90
N ASP A 3 5.05 22.51 13.02
CA ASP A 3 5.47 21.14 13.02
C ASP A 3 4.38 20.17 12.64
N ILE A 4 3.15 20.46 13.10
CA ILE A 4 2.05 19.57 12.78
C ILE A 4 1.77 19.59 11.28
N LYS A 5 1.80 20.78 10.69
CA LYS A 5 1.56 20.89 9.27
C LYS A 5 2.65 20.21 8.46
N GLU A 6 3.90 20.40 8.87
CA GLU A 6 5.01 19.75 8.19
C GLU A 6 4.91 18.25 8.31
N THR A 7 4.57 17.75 9.49
CA THR A 7 4.43 16.33 9.70
C THR A 7 3.37 15.75 8.80
N LYS A 8 2.24 16.44 8.68
CA LYS A 8 1.16 15.96 7.82
C LYS A 8 1.63 15.91 6.37
N GLU A 9 2.35 16.92 5.95
CA GLU A 9 2.83 17.02 4.59
C GLU A 9 3.78 15.88 4.23
N PHE A 10 4.57 15.42 5.19
CA PHE A 10 5.57 14.40 4.97
C PHE A 10 5.20 13.04 5.52
N LYS A 11 3.95 12.86 5.93
CA LYS A 11 3.54 11.57 6.45
C LYS A 11 3.64 10.51 5.38
N GLU A 12 4.11 9.35 5.80
CA GLU A 12 4.20 8.21 4.91
C GLU A 12 2.83 7.65 4.62
N THR A 13 2.69 7.06 3.44
CA THR A 13 1.53 6.26 3.12
C THR A 13 1.63 4.97 3.92
N ILE A 14 0.58 4.63 4.64
CA ILE A 14 0.58 3.43 5.48
C ILE A 14 -0.61 2.57 5.15
N VAL A 15 -0.56 1.32 5.60
CA VAL A 15 -1.63 0.36 5.40
C VAL A 15 -2.20 -0.03 6.74
N ARG A 16 -3.53 -0.04 6.85
CA ARG A 16 -4.18 -0.49 8.07
C ARG A 16 -5.40 -1.32 7.69
N SER A 17 -5.87 -2.13 8.64
CA SER A 17 -6.93 -3.08 8.37
C SER A 17 -8.22 -2.68 9.05
N LYS A 18 -9.35 -2.96 8.39
CA LYS A 18 -10.65 -2.77 8.99
C LYS A 18 -11.18 -4.06 9.61
N ARG A 19 -10.31 -5.05 9.82
CA ARG A 19 -10.69 -6.24 10.56
C ARG A 19 -11.06 -5.86 11.99
N LYS A 20 -11.96 -6.63 12.57
CA LYS A 20 -12.49 -6.29 13.87
C LYS A 20 -11.40 -6.06 14.92
N ASN A 21 -10.39 -6.90 14.95
CA ASN A 21 -9.34 -6.78 15.96
C ASN A 21 -8.32 -5.69 15.63
N GLN A 22 -8.48 -5.00 14.51
CA GLN A 22 -7.58 -3.92 14.12
C GLN A 22 -8.30 -2.57 14.00
N ILE A 23 -9.57 -2.53 14.35
CA ILE A 23 -10.37 -1.32 14.19
C ILE A 23 -9.82 -0.16 15.02
N LYS A 24 -9.38 -0.43 16.24
CA LYS A 24 -8.88 0.65 17.10
C LYS A 24 -7.66 1.31 16.50
N GLU A 25 -6.76 0.49 15.93
CA GLU A 25 -5.56 1.04 15.31
C GLU A 25 -5.94 1.87 14.07
N LEU A 26 -6.90 1.37 13.29
CA LEU A 26 -7.37 2.11 12.13
C LEU A 26 -7.96 3.46 12.54
N GLU A 27 -8.77 3.48 13.58
CA GLU A 27 -9.38 4.72 14.05
C GLU A 27 -8.32 5.71 14.51
N ARG A 28 -7.29 5.20 15.20
CA ARG A 28 -6.21 6.06 15.65
C ARG A 28 -5.49 6.70 14.46
N CYS A 29 -5.22 5.91 13.43
CA CYS A 29 -4.54 6.44 12.24
C CYS A 29 -5.42 7.41 11.48
N LYS A 30 -6.72 7.14 11.40
CA LYS A 30 -7.64 8.08 10.75
C LYS A 30 -7.65 9.42 11.45
N ALA A 31 -7.59 9.42 12.79
CA ALA A 31 -7.57 10.64 13.54
C ALA A 31 -6.30 11.44 13.26
N ILE A 32 -5.17 10.75 13.13
CA ILE A 32 -3.89 11.41 12.89
C ILE A 32 -3.81 11.93 11.45
N TYR A 33 -4.26 11.14 10.49
CA TYR A 33 -4.15 11.47 9.07
C TYR A 33 -5.33 12.27 8.56
N GLU A 34 -6.43 12.29 9.30
CA GLU A 34 -7.69 12.90 8.92
C GLU A 34 -8.47 12.02 7.95
N GLU A 35 -9.76 12.06 8.09
CA GLU A 35 -10.66 11.16 7.36
C GLU A 35 -10.50 11.28 5.84
N GLU A 36 -10.32 12.49 5.34
CA GLU A 36 -10.22 12.69 3.90
C GLU A 36 -8.95 12.08 3.31
N ASN A 37 -8.00 11.70 4.16
CA ASN A 37 -6.77 11.08 3.70
C ASN A 37 -6.80 9.56 3.86
N THR A 38 -7.98 8.97 3.82
CA THR A 38 -8.18 7.54 3.93
C THR A 38 -8.65 7.02 2.58
N VAL A 39 -7.98 5.98 2.08
CA VAL A 39 -8.30 5.42 0.77
C VAL A 39 -8.55 3.92 0.92
N LYS A 40 -9.72 3.49 0.47
CA LYS A 40 -10.02 2.05 0.43
C LYS A 40 -9.27 1.42 -0.72
N ILE A 41 -8.63 0.29 -0.45
CA ILE A 41 -7.91 -0.43 -1.50
C ILE A 41 -8.43 -1.86 -1.65
N ASP A 42 -9.65 -2.10 -1.18
CA ASP A 42 -10.30 -3.38 -1.40
C ASP A 42 -10.93 -3.41 -2.79
N ARG A 43 -11.66 -4.49 -3.07
CA ARG A 43 -12.18 -4.68 -4.43
C ARG A 43 -13.28 -3.72 -4.82
N THR A 44 -13.71 -2.87 -3.90
CA THR A 44 -14.71 -1.85 -4.23
C THR A 44 -14.09 -0.65 -4.92
N THR A 45 -12.76 -0.60 -5.03
CA THR A 45 -12.08 0.51 -5.70
C THR A 45 -11.12 -0.04 -6.75
N LYS A 46 -10.60 0.87 -7.57
CA LYS A 46 -9.66 0.49 -8.62
C LYS A 46 -8.36 -0.08 -8.07
N TRP A 47 -8.10 0.13 -6.77
CA TRP A 47 -6.86 -0.33 -6.15
C TRP A 47 -6.94 -1.78 -5.68
N GLY A 48 -8.11 -2.37 -5.70
CA GLY A 48 -8.29 -3.72 -5.21
C GLY A 48 -7.58 -4.75 -6.07
N SER A 49 -7.13 -5.85 -5.43
CA SER A 49 -6.49 -6.93 -6.13
C SER A 49 -7.55 -7.90 -6.67
N PRO A 50 -7.47 -8.26 -7.94
CA PRO A 50 -8.40 -9.26 -8.48
C PRO A 50 -8.05 -10.68 -8.06
N PHE A 51 -6.96 -10.86 -7.32
CA PHE A 51 -6.50 -12.19 -6.94
C PHE A 51 -6.84 -12.45 -5.48
N ALA A 52 -7.10 -13.72 -5.15
CA ALA A 52 -7.48 -14.10 -3.80
C ALA A 52 -6.56 -15.18 -3.29
N ILE A 53 -6.11 -15.02 -2.04
CA ILE A 53 -5.28 -16.03 -1.40
C ILE A 53 -6.08 -17.31 -1.31
N GLY A 54 -5.47 -18.42 -1.65
CA GLY A 54 -6.12 -19.72 -1.69
C GLY A 54 -6.59 -20.05 -3.09
N ARG A 55 -7.48 -19.22 -3.65
CA ARG A 55 -7.98 -19.47 -5.00
C ARG A 55 -6.87 -19.29 -6.04
N ASP A 56 -6.08 -18.25 -5.88
CA ASP A 56 -5.07 -17.87 -6.89
C ASP A 56 -3.65 -18.11 -6.42
N GLY A 57 -3.47 -18.76 -5.28
CA GLY A 57 -2.15 -19.08 -4.78
C GLY A 57 -1.95 -18.65 -3.35
N SER A 58 -0.72 -18.78 -2.88
CA SER A 58 -0.36 -18.34 -1.55
C SER A 58 -0.36 -16.82 -1.50
N ARG A 59 -0.20 -16.28 -0.28
CA ARG A 59 -0.11 -14.84 -0.11
C ARG A 59 0.99 -14.24 -0.97
N GLU A 60 2.15 -14.87 -0.98
CA GLU A 60 3.27 -14.36 -1.79
C GLU A 60 2.98 -14.44 -3.27
N GLU A 61 2.36 -15.54 -3.69
CA GLU A 61 2.02 -15.70 -5.10
C GLU A 61 1.00 -14.67 -5.54
N VAL A 62 0.02 -14.39 -4.69
CA VAL A 62 -1.00 -13.41 -4.99
C VAL A 62 -0.40 -12.01 -5.07
N MET A 63 0.54 -11.72 -4.19
CA MET A 63 1.21 -10.43 -4.24
C MET A 63 2.04 -10.28 -5.51
N GLU A 64 2.70 -11.34 -5.92
CA GLU A 64 3.48 -11.29 -7.16
C GLU A 64 2.55 -11.08 -8.37
N LYS A 65 1.40 -11.73 -8.36
CA LYS A 65 0.43 -11.53 -9.42
C LYS A 65 -0.08 -10.09 -9.45
N TYR A 66 -0.24 -9.49 -8.28
CA TYR A 66 -0.67 -8.09 -8.22
C TYR A 66 0.41 -7.17 -8.78
N ARG A 67 1.69 -7.48 -8.54
CA ARG A 67 2.76 -6.68 -9.12
C ARG A 67 2.69 -6.71 -10.65
N ASP A 68 2.50 -7.90 -11.22
CA ASP A 68 2.38 -8.02 -12.66
C ASP A 68 1.15 -7.29 -13.18
N TYR A 69 0.07 -7.39 -12.43
CA TYR A 69 -1.17 -6.70 -12.78
C TYR A 69 -0.95 -5.19 -12.85
N LEU A 70 -0.26 -4.64 -11.85
CA LEU A 70 0.04 -3.20 -11.83
C LEU A 70 0.91 -2.78 -13.01
N ARG A 71 1.91 -3.62 -13.33
CA ARG A 71 2.80 -3.29 -14.45
C ARG A 71 2.04 -3.15 -15.75
N LYS A 72 0.93 -3.85 -15.87
CA LYS A 72 0.11 -3.80 -17.07
C LYS A 72 -0.97 -2.73 -16.98
N ARG A 73 -0.98 -1.95 -15.94
CA ARG A 73 -1.97 -0.91 -15.73
C ARG A 73 -1.26 0.44 -15.58
N PRO A 74 -0.80 1.03 -16.68
CA PRO A 74 -0.14 2.34 -16.60
C PRO A 74 -1.02 3.42 -16.02
N ASP A 75 -2.33 3.29 -16.16
CA ASP A 75 -3.25 4.25 -15.56
C ASP A 75 -3.12 4.24 -14.03
N LEU A 76 -3.01 3.06 -13.44
CA LEU A 76 -2.86 2.97 -11.99
C LEU A 76 -1.48 3.45 -11.56
N LEU A 77 -0.44 3.10 -12.30
CA LEU A 77 0.90 3.53 -11.95
C LEU A 77 1.01 5.06 -11.96
N ARG A 78 0.35 5.69 -12.91
CA ARG A 78 0.36 7.16 -12.96
C ARG A 78 -0.47 7.78 -11.85
N ALA A 79 -1.49 7.07 -11.38
CA ALA A 79 -2.34 7.59 -10.32
C ALA A 79 -1.70 7.50 -8.94
N ILE A 80 -0.79 6.54 -8.75
CA ILE A 80 -0.18 6.34 -7.44
C ILE A 80 0.43 7.62 -6.87
N PRO A 81 1.32 8.31 -7.58
CA PRO A 81 1.93 9.51 -6.99
C PRO A 81 0.97 10.68 -6.86
N LYS A 82 -0.19 10.59 -7.48
CA LYS A 82 -1.17 11.67 -7.39
C LYS A 82 -2.19 11.44 -6.30
N GLU A 83 -2.54 10.18 -6.02
CA GLU A 83 -3.67 9.89 -5.15
C GLU A 83 -3.29 9.25 -3.82
N LEU A 84 -2.15 8.60 -3.73
CA LEU A 84 -1.83 7.80 -2.55
C LEU A 84 -0.85 8.39 -1.54
N PRO A 85 -0.01 9.38 -1.88
CA PRO A 85 0.96 9.86 -0.90
C PRO A 85 0.27 10.47 0.32
N GLY A 86 0.79 10.12 1.51
CA GLY A 86 0.27 10.67 2.74
C GLY A 86 -1.08 10.13 3.15
N LYS A 87 -1.49 8.97 2.62
CA LYS A 87 -2.81 8.41 2.89
C LYS A 87 -2.73 7.17 3.76
N VAL A 88 -3.86 6.85 4.41
CA VAL A 88 -4.03 5.57 5.08
C VAL A 88 -4.76 4.66 4.10
N LEU A 89 -4.09 3.59 3.68
CA LEU A 89 -4.69 2.63 2.76
C LEU A 89 -5.41 1.57 3.59
N VAL A 90 -6.70 1.41 3.37
CA VAL A 90 -7.54 0.55 4.19
C VAL A 90 -7.80 -0.76 3.46
N CYS A 91 -7.42 -1.87 4.09
CA CYS A 91 -7.61 -3.20 3.54
C CYS A 91 -8.14 -4.13 4.62
N TRP A 92 -8.03 -5.45 4.38
CA TRP A 92 -8.46 -6.46 5.34
C TRP A 92 -7.30 -7.28 5.89
N CYS A 93 -6.08 -7.07 5.40
CA CYS A 93 -4.96 -7.96 5.68
C CYS A 93 -4.01 -7.49 6.77
N TRP A 94 -3.82 -6.18 6.89
CA TRP A 94 -2.84 -5.68 7.85
C TRP A 94 -3.10 -6.28 9.23
N PRO A 95 -2.10 -6.70 9.99
CA PRO A 95 -0.67 -6.49 9.76
C PRO A 95 0.00 -7.50 8.83
N ASP A 96 -0.76 -8.40 8.25
CA ASP A 96 -0.19 -9.35 7.30
C ASP A 96 0.14 -8.63 5.98
N PRO A 97 1.19 -9.07 5.28
CA PRO A 97 1.54 -8.44 3.99
C PRO A 97 0.41 -8.58 2.98
N CYS A 98 0.23 -7.56 2.18
CA CYS A 98 -0.79 -7.61 1.14
C CYS A 98 -0.45 -6.62 0.03
N HIS A 99 -1.33 -6.55 -0.97
CA HIS A 99 -1.10 -5.65 -2.10
C HIS A 99 -0.99 -4.19 -1.66
N GLY A 100 -1.55 -3.87 -0.50
CA GLY A 100 -1.42 -2.51 0.01
C GLY A 100 0.02 -2.12 0.30
N ASP A 101 0.84 -3.10 0.71
CA ASP A 101 2.24 -2.81 0.95
C ASP A 101 2.95 -2.40 -0.32
N ILE A 102 2.55 -2.99 -1.46
CA ILE A 102 3.13 -2.64 -2.75
C ILE A 102 2.74 -1.19 -3.09
N LEU A 103 1.47 -0.87 -2.93
CA LEU A 103 0.99 0.47 -3.22
C LEU A 103 1.64 1.51 -2.31
N ALA A 104 1.74 1.19 -1.02
CA ALA A 104 2.34 2.13 -0.06
C ALA A 104 3.81 2.36 -0.38
N TYR A 105 4.53 1.29 -0.73
CA TYR A 105 5.94 1.45 -1.07
C TYR A 105 6.12 2.38 -2.27
N LEU A 106 5.31 2.17 -3.31
CA LEU A 106 5.44 2.99 -4.51
C LEU A 106 5.00 4.43 -4.24
N ALA A 107 3.99 4.62 -3.40
CA ALA A 107 3.55 5.96 -3.04
C ALA A 107 4.63 6.71 -2.26
N ASN A 108 5.34 5.99 -1.39
CA ASN A 108 6.41 6.60 -0.60
C ASN A 108 7.72 6.74 -1.37
N ASN A 109 7.83 6.05 -2.51
CA ASN A 109 9.02 6.06 -3.33
C ASN A 109 8.65 6.21 -4.79
N PRO A 110 8.06 7.34 -5.18
CA PRO A 110 7.58 7.48 -6.56
C PRO A 110 8.70 7.41 -7.59
N ASP A 111 9.92 7.68 -7.19
CA ASP A 111 11.07 7.56 -8.09
C ASP A 111 11.37 6.09 -8.44
N ARG A 112 10.76 5.15 -7.73
CA ARG A 112 10.96 3.72 -8.02
C ARG A 112 9.88 3.15 -8.93
N ILE A 113 8.87 3.94 -9.28
CA ILE A 113 7.76 3.42 -10.08
C ILE A 113 8.25 2.98 -11.46
N GLU A 114 9.16 3.73 -12.05
CA GLU A 114 9.65 3.37 -13.37
C GLU A 114 10.43 2.06 -13.35
N GLU A 115 11.28 1.86 -12.34
CA GLU A 115 11.97 0.59 -12.17
C GLU A 115 10.98 -0.55 -12.03
N PHE A 116 9.95 -0.31 -11.22
CA PHE A 116 8.92 -1.33 -10.99
C PHE A 116 8.24 -1.68 -12.31
N ARG A 117 7.90 -0.67 -13.11
CA ARG A 117 7.23 -0.87 -14.38
C ARG A 117 8.08 -1.70 -15.33
N GLN A 118 9.39 -1.53 -15.27
CA GLN A 118 10.31 -2.23 -16.15
C GLN A 118 10.55 -3.68 -15.72
N GLY A 119 9.89 -4.13 -14.68
CA GLY A 119 10.04 -5.50 -14.24
C GLY A 119 11.00 -5.71 -13.10
N LYS A 120 11.67 -4.67 -12.65
CA LYS A 120 12.50 -4.74 -11.47
C LYS A 120 11.63 -4.75 -10.24
N ASN A 121 12.08 -5.39 -9.19
CA ASN A 121 11.23 -5.57 -8.02
C ASN A 121 11.91 -5.08 -6.76
N PRO A 122 12.04 -3.77 -6.59
CA PRO A 122 12.69 -3.21 -5.40
C PRO A 122 11.94 -3.55 -4.12
N ILE A 123 10.62 -3.74 -4.21
CA ILE A 123 9.83 -4.07 -3.04
C ILE A 123 10.23 -5.41 -2.48
N LYS A 124 10.40 -6.38 -3.36
CA LYS A 124 10.73 -7.73 -2.93
C LYS A 124 12.03 -7.77 -2.14
N GLY A 125 13.04 -7.09 -2.65
CA GLY A 125 14.31 -7.03 -1.96
C GLY A 125 14.20 -6.37 -0.60
N LYS A 126 13.48 -5.27 -0.53
CA LYS A 126 13.32 -4.56 0.73
C LYS A 126 12.56 -5.39 1.75
N VAL A 127 11.50 -6.00 1.33
CA VAL A 127 10.69 -6.78 2.25
C VAL A 127 11.50 -7.91 2.83
N GLN A 128 12.25 -8.58 2.00
CA GLN A 128 13.04 -9.69 2.47
C GLN A 128 14.10 -9.26 3.46
N SER A 129 14.59 -8.06 3.33
CA SER A 129 15.63 -7.60 4.24
C SER A 129 15.07 -7.07 5.54
N THR A 130 13.82 -6.67 5.56
CA THR A 130 13.32 -6.05 6.77
C THR A 130 12.51 -6.96 7.60
N LEU A 131 11.94 -7.86 7.02
CA LEU A 131 11.15 -8.59 7.86
C LEU A 131 11.86 -9.56 8.42
N GLY A 132 12.10 -8.99 8.12
CA GLY A 132 12.92 -9.27 8.39
C GLY A 132 13.25 -8.44 8.14
N SER A 133 12.98 -8.14 7.95
CA SER A 133 13.37 -7.49 7.71
C SER A 133 13.37 -6.73 7.37
N PHE A 134 12.90 -6.36 7.26
CA PHE A 134 13.02 -5.75 6.62
C PHE A 134 13.83 -5.44 6.88
N GLU A 135 14.27 -5.65 6.95
CA GLU A 135 15.06 -5.71 7.09
C GLU A 135 15.47 -5.70 7.36
#